data_70f9e7f8ef71d6efcd26ce616b210e0b
#
_entry.id   70f9e7f8ef71d6efcd26ce616b210e0b
#
_cell.length_a   1.000
_cell.length_b   1.000
_cell.length_c   1.000
_cell.angle_alpha   90.00
_cell.angle_beta   90.00
_cell.angle_gamma   90.00
#
_symmetry.space_group_name_H-M   'P 1'
#
loop_
_entity.id
_entity.type
_entity.pdbx_description
1 polymer ?
#
loop_
_entity_poly.entity_id
_entity_poly.type
_entity_poly.pdbx_seq_one_letter_code
_entity_poly.pdbx_strand_id
1 'polypeptide(L)'
;MTDNRFFTQSQRQELFLRAKGKCQNCSCAISLDDFHADHITPYSLGGKTELSNGQALCSSCNLKKSTSFKINVGNWLPPGWELRKWQEEFLQRCYMSMIQQINKPKEDINPFILHAFPGSGKTLASLLIGAYLKEQGFIEKIIVCVPSDFLRDQMEDDARKIGLHLNKKHSCAEGFDGIVTTYAKIGYRNFDTGTMVNAEILRDVCKKYKTLIIADECHHLGERKRWGECFALAFDQTVARLMTSGTPFRSDRQRLPWVRYYRNQIDLSPPHAYSYGYGLTKWNSKYCALGDQVVRDVVIKQWNGDVDFTVKQQRDGQLISEQKFKHKLTDNIDEIYPDEFDSETGERTLDNRSLRKLIKRLRRKACIECGTEKHPYGTEYVRKILIAANDQLDEVRRSHEWAGGLIICDSIPHADSVAKALKKWTNEDAVVVHSESGDDKRALKNYKTNRTKNRPKWILAVGKISEGVDIKFLRVGVYLTTIQASLRWTQILGRILRTESELSHDMQTAYFYQYEDGIDLVEDENGNLSPESVNIKLFAESLMDEKAQFESVIDSENRDREPTEGGTRDVISITTETHSASGKETHHIYDGQRIE
;
A
#
# COMPACT_ATOMS: atom_id res chain seq x y z
N MET A 1 38.42 -19.96 5.52
CA MET A 1 38.44 -20.19 4.07
C MET A 1 37.18 -19.57 3.53
N THR A 2 37.28 -18.52 2.73
CA THR A 2 36.13 -17.87 2.10
C THR A 2 35.52 -18.86 1.12
N ASP A 3 34.31 -19.32 1.41
CA ASP A 3 33.55 -20.22 0.54
C ASP A 3 33.24 -19.46 -0.76
N ASN A 4 33.97 -19.78 -1.85
CA ASN A 4 33.88 -19.06 -3.11
C ASN A 4 32.64 -19.57 -3.85
N ARG A 5 31.69 -18.68 -4.15
CA ARG A 5 30.44 -18.99 -4.88
C ARG A 5 30.68 -19.58 -6.28
N PHE A 6 31.81 -19.26 -6.89
CA PHE A 6 32.09 -19.65 -8.29
C PHE A 6 33.07 -20.82 -8.35
N PHE A 7 32.77 -21.78 -9.21
CA PHE A 7 33.70 -22.84 -9.52
C PHE A 7 34.97 -22.24 -10.14
N THR A 8 36.14 -22.68 -9.65
CA THR A 8 37.43 -22.31 -10.19
C THR A 8 37.58 -22.81 -11.62
N GLN A 9 38.53 -22.28 -12.35
CA GLN A 9 38.79 -22.71 -13.74
C GLN A 9 39.11 -24.22 -13.81
N SER A 10 39.89 -24.73 -12.89
CA SER A 10 40.19 -26.14 -12.76
C SER A 10 38.94 -27.00 -12.49
N GLN A 11 38.07 -26.56 -11.58
CA GLN A 11 36.80 -27.24 -11.32
C GLN A 11 35.87 -27.19 -12.55
N ARG A 12 35.81 -26.08 -13.29
CA ARG A 12 35.02 -25.98 -14.52
C ARG A 12 35.51 -26.97 -15.59
N GLN A 13 36.83 -27.09 -15.77
CA GLN A 13 37.41 -28.08 -16.69
C GLN A 13 37.03 -29.51 -16.30
N GLU A 14 37.12 -29.85 -15.04
CA GLU A 14 36.74 -31.16 -14.52
C GLU A 14 35.25 -31.46 -14.72
N LEU A 15 34.36 -30.50 -14.44
CA LEU A 15 32.93 -30.65 -14.69
C LEU A 15 32.61 -30.86 -16.18
N PHE A 16 33.28 -30.14 -17.08
CA PHE A 16 33.16 -30.31 -18.53
C PHE A 16 33.59 -31.70 -18.99
N LEU A 17 34.72 -32.18 -18.49
CA LEU A 17 35.24 -33.52 -18.81
C LEU A 17 34.30 -34.63 -18.31
N ARG A 18 33.78 -34.52 -17.09
CA ARG A 18 32.78 -35.43 -16.54
C ARG A 18 31.49 -35.47 -17.38
N ALA A 19 31.06 -34.31 -17.87
CA ALA A 19 29.90 -34.17 -18.73
C ALA A 19 30.17 -34.65 -20.18
N LYS A 20 31.40 -35.03 -20.55
CA LYS A 20 31.79 -35.48 -21.88
C LYS A 20 31.37 -34.50 -22.98
N GLY A 21 31.47 -33.18 -22.72
CA GLY A 21 31.09 -32.12 -23.67
C GLY A 21 29.59 -32.07 -23.96
N LYS A 22 28.74 -32.58 -23.08
CA LYS A 22 27.28 -32.56 -23.22
C LYS A 22 26.59 -31.93 -21.99
N CYS A 23 25.53 -31.18 -22.24
CA CYS A 23 24.68 -30.67 -21.17
C CYS A 23 24.07 -31.85 -20.37
N GLN A 24 24.26 -31.86 -19.03
CA GLN A 24 23.79 -32.95 -18.19
C GLN A 24 22.27 -32.98 -18.02
N ASN A 25 21.55 -31.97 -18.49
CA ASN A 25 20.09 -31.92 -18.45
C ASN A 25 19.41 -32.28 -19.79
N CYS A 26 19.85 -31.71 -20.93
CA CYS A 26 19.22 -31.93 -22.23
C CYS A 26 20.12 -32.67 -23.23
N SER A 27 21.33 -33.03 -22.85
CA SER A 27 22.33 -33.77 -23.65
C SER A 27 22.79 -33.06 -24.94
N CYS A 28 22.46 -31.77 -25.16
CA CYS A 28 23.02 -31.01 -26.26
C CYS A 28 24.53 -30.85 -26.10
N ALA A 29 25.27 -30.70 -27.21
CA ALA A 29 26.69 -30.41 -27.19
C ALA A 29 26.94 -29.04 -26.53
N ILE A 30 27.97 -28.97 -25.69
CA ILE A 30 28.46 -27.74 -25.05
C ILE A 30 29.95 -27.62 -25.29
N SER A 31 30.48 -26.40 -25.32
CA SER A 31 31.94 -26.16 -25.39
C SER A 31 32.49 -25.74 -24.04
N LEU A 32 33.82 -25.86 -23.87
CA LEU A 32 34.49 -25.44 -22.63
C LEU A 32 34.29 -23.94 -22.32
N ASP A 33 34.16 -23.13 -23.38
CA ASP A 33 34.02 -21.69 -23.28
C ASP A 33 32.56 -21.22 -23.10
N ASP A 34 31.58 -22.05 -23.49
CA ASP A 34 30.15 -21.68 -23.54
C ASP A 34 29.24 -22.56 -22.68
N PHE A 35 29.76 -23.18 -21.64
CA PHE A 35 28.91 -23.90 -20.69
C PHE A 35 28.81 -23.18 -19.34
N HIS A 36 27.73 -23.44 -18.64
CA HIS A 36 27.54 -22.97 -17.29
C HIS A 36 27.90 -24.08 -16.30
N ALA A 37 28.97 -23.86 -15.50
CA ALA A 37 29.23 -24.67 -14.32
C ALA A 37 28.25 -24.24 -13.23
N ASP A 38 27.29 -25.08 -12.96
CA ASP A 38 26.18 -24.80 -12.05
C ASP A 38 26.15 -25.79 -10.90
N HIS A 39 25.60 -25.36 -9.76
CA HIS A 39 25.48 -26.22 -8.57
C HIS A 39 24.26 -27.12 -8.69
N ILE A 40 24.37 -28.44 -8.48
CA ILE A 40 23.24 -29.39 -8.43
C ILE A 40 22.25 -28.93 -7.37
N THR A 41 22.68 -28.78 -6.13
CA THR A 41 21.98 -28.03 -5.10
C THR A 41 22.44 -26.59 -5.21
N PRO A 42 21.57 -25.63 -5.54
CA PRO A 42 21.95 -24.22 -5.72
C PRO A 42 22.79 -23.69 -4.54
N TYR A 43 23.82 -22.91 -4.86
CA TYR A 43 24.67 -22.28 -3.84
C TYR A 43 23.84 -21.42 -2.86
N SER A 44 22.80 -20.77 -3.37
CA SER A 44 21.82 -20.00 -2.59
C SER A 44 20.99 -20.86 -1.65
N LEU A 45 20.97 -22.17 -1.82
CA LEU A 45 20.32 -23.16 -0.95
C LEU A 45 21.31 -23.91 -0.04
N GLY A 46 22.50 -23.35 0.16
CA GLY A 46 23.54 -23.96 0.99
C GLY A 46 24.36 -25.02 0.27
N GLY A 47 24.18 -25.19 -1.04
CA GLY A 47 25.00 -26.10 -1.84
C GLY A 47 26.43 -25.61 -1.91
N LYS A 48 27.40 -26.47 -1.49
CA LYS A 48 28.82 -26.12 -1.51
C LYS A 48 29.38 -26.08 -2.93
N THR A 49 30.38 -25.23 -3.17
CA THR A 49 31.12 -25.17 -4.44
C THR A 49 32.16 -26.27 -4.50
N GLU A 50 31.68 -27.51 -4.58
CA GLU A 50 32.47 -28.73 -4.68
C GLU A 50 32.12 -29.48 -5.97
N LEU A 51 33.07 -30.26 -6.50
CA LEU A 51 32.85 -31.04 -7.72
C LEU A 51 31.72 -32.06 -7.61
N SER A 52 31.45 -32.56 -6.40
CA SER A 52 30.32 -33.43 -6.08
C SER A 52 28.95 -32.76 -6.26
N ASN A 53 28.90 -31.45 -6.07
CA ASN A 53 27.71 -30.61 -6.22
C ASN A 53 27.73 -29.79 -7.53
N GLY A 54 28.69 -30.03 -8.40
CA GLY A 54 28.82 -29.33 -9.69
C GLY A 54 28.23 -30.11 -10.85
N GLN A 55 27.63 -29.38 -11.80
CA GLN A 55 27.12 -29.92 -13.07
C GLN A 55 27.41 -28.96 -14.24
N ALA A 56 27.50 -29.53 -15.45
CA ALA A 56 27.69 -28.75 -16.68
C ALA A 56 26.35 -28.62 -17.43
N LEU A 57 25.89 -27.39 -17.61
CA LEU A 57 24.63 -27.08 -18.31
C LEU A 57 24.86 -26.16 -19.50
N CYS A 58 24.01 -26.29 -20.54
CA CYS A 58 23.90 -25.26 -21.54
C CYS A 58 23.17 -24.02 -21.00
N SER A 59 23.30 -22.87 -21.62
CA SER A 59 22.68 -21.61 -21.21
C SER A 59 21.17 -21.75 -21.00
N SER A 60 20.47 -22.41 -21.94
CA SER A 60 19.02 -22.62 -21.85
C SER A 60 18.61 -23.48 -20.65
N CYS A 61 19.34 -24.57 -20.35
CA CYS A 61 19.06 -25.42 -19.20
C CYS A 61 19.39 -24.75 -17.88
N ASN A 62 20.47 -23.97 -17.82
CA ASN A 62 20.84 -23.19 -16.67
C ASN A 62 19.78 -22.13 -16.32
N LEU A 63 19.29 -21.41 -17.33
CA LEU A 63 18.18 -20.47 -17.20
C LEU A 63 16.89 -21.17 -16.71
N LYS A 64 16.51 -22.30 -17.33
CA LYS A 64 15.33 -23.06 -16.91
C LYS A 64 15.46 -23.59 -15.48
N LYS A 65 16.64 -24.04 -15.07
CA LYS A 65 16.87 -24.52 -13.71
C LYS A 65 16.73 -23.41 -12.68
N SER A 66 17.21 -22.20 -12.96
CA SER A 66 17.03 -21.05 -12.07
C SER A 66 15.55 -20.68 -11.87
N THR A 67 14.67 -21.06 -12.82
CA THR A 67 13.22 -20.85 -12.76
C THR A 67 12.42 -22.06 -12.23
N SER A 68 13.05 -23.23 -12.04
CA SER A 68 12.35 -24.50 -11.70
C SER A 68 12.30 -24.84 -10.21
N PHE A 69 12.98 -24.06 -9.35
CA PHE A 69 12.89 -24.26 -7.90
C PHE A 69 11.50 -23.85 -7.41
N LYS A 70 10.70 -24.82 -7.00
CA LYS A 70 9.39 -24.57 -6.41
C LYS A 70 9.45 -24.79 -4.90
N ILE A 71 9.02 -23.79 -4.14
CA ILE A 71 8.79 -23.94 -2.72
C ILE A 71 7.52 -24.75 -2.53
N ASN A 72 7.60 -25.89 -1.87
CA ASN A 72 6.42 -26.67 -1.53
C ASN A 72 5.91 -26.25 -0.15
N VAL A 73 4.77 -25.59 -0.12
CA VAL A 73 4.08 -25.16 1.11
C VAL A 73 2.76 -25.92 1.30
N GLY A 74 2.53 -26.98 0.56
CA GLY A 74 1.27 -27.73 0.59
C GLY A 74 0.88 -28.24 1.99
N ASN A 75 1.87 -28.54 2.84
CA ASN A 75 1.64 -29.01 4.21
C ASN A 75 0.98 -27.97 5.14
N TRP A 76 1.07 -26.68 4.79
CA TRP A 76 0.48 -25.59 5.59
C TRP A 76 -0.79 -25.01 4.98
N LEU A 77 -1.11 -25.35 3.75
CA LEU A 77 -2.34 -24.84 3.15
C LEU A 77 -3.55 -25.59 3.71
N PRO A 78 -4.60 -24.90 4.14
CA PRO A 78 -5.85 -25.56 4.51
C PRO A 78 -6.41 -26.40 3.35
N PRO A 79 -7.14 -27.46 3.60
CA PRO A 79 -7.72 -28.29 2.56
C PRO A 79 -8.54 -27.46 1.55
N GLY A 80 -8.27 -27.66 0.26
CA GLY A 80 -8.93 -26.95 -0.82
C GLY A 80 -8.37 -25.55 -1.12
N TRP A 81 -7.31 -25.12 -0.44
CA TRP A 81 -6.61 -23.88 -0.76
C TRP A 81 -5.45 -24.13 -1.72
N GLU A 82 -5.31 -23.23 -2.68
CA GLU A 82 -4.19 -23.23 -3.63
C GLU A 82 -3.51 -21.88 -3.62
N LEU A 83 -2.20 -21.89 -3.89
CA LEU A 83 -1.45 -20.66 -4.07
C LEU A 83 -1.81 -19.99 -5.39
N ARG A 84 -1.94 -18.69 -5.37
CA ARG A 84 -1.95 -17.89 -6.58
C ARG A 84 -0.56 -17.86 -7.20
N LYS A 85 -0.47 -17.75 -8.51
CA LYS A 85 0.81 -17.75 -9.25
C LYS A 85 1.80 -16.69 -8.74
N TRP A 86 1.31 -15.51 -8.38
CA TRP A 86 2.16 -14.46 -7.82
C TRP A 86 2.71 -14.82 -6.44
N GLN A 87 1.95 -15.56 -5.62
CA GLN A 87 2.41 -16.02 -4.30
C GLN A 87 3.52 -17.05 -4.45
N GLU A 88 3.42 -17.98 -5.41
CA GLU A 88 4.49 -18.94 -5.72
C GLU A 88 5.78 -18.21 -6.13
N GLU A 89 5.67 -17.21 -7.02
CA GLU A 89 6.82 -16.41 -7.48
C GLU A 89 7.42 -15.56 -6.35
N PHE A 90 6.57 -14.94 -5.53
CA PHE A 90 7.01 -14.20 -4.34
C PHE A 90 7.76 -15.11 -3.36
N LEU A 91 7.18 -16.26 -2.99
CA LEU A 91 7.80 -17.19 -2.06
C LEU A 91 9.20 -17.59 -2.53
N GLN A 92 9.33 -17.91 -3.81
CA GLN A 92 10.60 -18.27 -4.42
C GLN A 92 11.63 -17.13 -4.34
N ARG A 93 11.27 -15.93 -4.78
CA ARG A 93 12.18 -14.76 -4.76
C ARG A 93 12.54 -14.35 -3.33
N CYS A 94 11.57 -14.32 -2.43
CA CYS A 94 11.78 -13.95 -1.04
C CYS A 94 12.71 -14.93 -0.34
N TYR A 95 12.47 -16.23 -0.49
CA TYR A 95 13.32 -17.28 0.04
C TYR A 95 14.78 -17.13 -0.44
N MET A 96 14.96 -17.03 -1.76
CA MET A 96 16.30 -16.89 -2.35
C MET A 96 17.04 -15.65 -1.83
N SER A 97 16.34 -14.54 -1.68
CA SER A 97 16.90 -13.32 -1.12
C SER A 97 17.29 -13.48 0.35
N MET A 98 16.43 -14.11 1.15
CA MET A 98 16.68 -14.25 2.58
C MET A 98 17.83 -15.21 2.90
N ILE A 99 17.90 -16.37 2.25
CA ILE A 99 18.99 -17.33 2.51
C ILE A 99 20.36 -16.79 2.11
N GLN A 100 20.45 -15.90 1.12
CA GLN A 100 21.70 -15.22 0.76
C GLN A 100 22.19 -14.26 1.86
N GLN A 101 21.31 -13.84 2.74
CA GLN A 101 21.60 -12.83 3.77
C GLN A 101 21.71 -13.42 5.19
N ILE A 102 21.16 -14.62 5.44
CA ILE A 102 20.95 -15.15 6.79
C ILE A 102 22.25 -15.30 7.61
N ASN A 103 23.40 -15.45 6.94
CA ASN A 103 24.73 -15.55 7.55
C ASN A 103 25.53 -14.25 7.49
N LYS A 104 24.95 -13.14 6.99
CA LYS A 104 25.61 -11.85 6.99
C LYS A 104 25.63 -11.22 8.39
N PRO A 105 26.53 -10.25 8.64
CA PRO A 105 26.41 -9.38 9.81
C PRO A 105 25.01 -8.76 9.89
N LYS A 106 24.48 -8.57 11.09
CA LYS A 106 23.09 -8.15 11.30
C LYS A 106 22.80 -6.76 10.71
N GLU A 107 23.79 -5.88 10.72
CA GLU A 107 23.78 -4.55 10.11
C GLU A 107 23.67 -4.59 8.57
N ASP A 108 24.14 -5.68 7.94
CA ASP A 108 24.13 -5.85 6.48
C ASP A 108 22.88 -6.58 5.94
N ILE A 109 21.98 -7.01 6.83
CA ILE A 109 20.75 -7.68 6.43
C ILE A 109 19.72 -6.65 5.96
N ASN A 110 19.42 -6.68 4.66
CA ASN A 110 18.37 -5.84 4.09
C ASN A 110 17.00 -6.51 4.21
N PRO A 111 15.94 -5.77 4.46
CA PRO A 111 14.59 -6.32 4.41
C PRO A 111 14.22 -6.70 2.97
N PHE A 112 13.45 -7.77 2.82
CA PHE A 112 12.71 -8.03 1.59
C PHE A 112 11.38 -7.28 1.64
N ILE A 113 11.04 -6.54 0.58
CA ILE A 113 9.83 -5.73 0.53
C ILE A 113 8.80 -6.44 -0.36
N LEU A 114 7.65 -6.77 0.20
CA LEU A 114 6.48 -7.21 -0.54
C LEU A 114 5.49 -6.05 -0.70
N HIS A 115 5.43 -5.52 -1.91
CA HIS A 115 4.35 -4.65 -2.32
C HIS A 115 3.24 -5.49 -2.94
N ALA A 116 2.10 -5.62 -2.27
CA ALA A 116 0.97 -6.36 -2.80
C ALA A 116 -0.34 -5.62 -2.55
N PHE A 117 -1.15 -5.49 -3.61
CA PHE A 117 -2.41 -4.75 -3.56
C PHE A 117 -3.31 -5.23 -2.41
N PRO A 118 -4.06 -4.34 -1.73
CA PRO A 118 -4.95 -4.73 -0.65
C PRO A 118 -5.96 -5.81 -1.08
N GLY A 119 -6.12 -6.87 -0.29
CA GLY A 119 -7.00 -7.99 -0.61
C GLY A 119 -6.38 -9.08 -1.49
N SER A 120 -5.15 -8.92 -1.97
CA SER A 120 -4.47 -9.91 -2.83
C SER A 120 -4.01 -11.18 -2.11
N GLY A 121 -4.02 -11.21 -0.77
CA GLY A 121 -3.58 -12.37 0.02
C GLY A 121 -2.13 -12.29 0.49
N LYS A 122 -1.57 -11.07 0.69
CA LYS A 122 -0.21 -10.85 1.18
C LYS A 122 0.05 -11.47 2.56
N THR A 123 -0.94 -11.44 3.47
CA THR A 123 -0.83 -12.03 4.83
C THR A 123 -0.49 -13.50 4.78
N LEU A 124 -1.23 -14.28 3.97
CA LEU A 124 -0.97 -15.70 3.79
C LEU A 124 0.44 -15.94 3.23
N ALA A 125 0.83 -15.24 2.18
CA ALA A 125 2.15 -15.38 1.57
C ALA A 125 3.28 -15.07 2.56
N SER A 126 3.10 -14.02 3.40
CA SER A 126 4.08 -13.63 4.42
C SER A 126 4.23 -14.66 5.55
N LEU A 127 3.14 -15.28 5.97
CA LEU A 127 3.16 -16.33 6.99
C LEU A 127 3.76 -17.63 6.44
N LEU A 128 3.44 -17.99 5.19
CA LEU A 128 3.94 -19.20 4.53
C LEU A 128 5.47 -19.16 4.33
N ILE A 129 6.05 -18.03 3.97
CA ILE A 129 7.51 -17.92 3.88
C ILE A 129 8.17 -18.12 5.25
N GLY A 130 7.55 -17.61 6.32
CA GLY A 130 8.00 -17.83 7.69
C GLY A 130 7.93 -19.29 8.09
N ALA A 131 6.79 -19.97 7.82
CA ALA A 131 6.61 -21.39 8.09
C ALA A 131 7.67 -22.24 7.36
N TYR A 132 7.87 -21.96 6.07
CA TYR A 132 8.85 -22.67 5.24
C TYR A 132 10.30 -22.48 5.73
N LEU A 133 10.71 -21.23 6.02
CA LEU A 133 12.05 -20.96 6.56
C LEU A 133 12.30 -21.67 7.90
N LYS A 134 11.26 -21.77 8.74
CA LYS A 134 11.32 -22.47 10.02
C LYS A 134 11.46 -23.98 9.82
N GLU A 135 10.67 -24.58 8.93
CA GLU A 135 10.79 -26.02 8.62
C GLU A 135 12.18 -26.36 8.05
N GLN A 136 12.74 -25.47 7.21
CA GLN A 136 14.10 -25.65 6.67
C GLN A 136 15.22 -25.37 7.69
N GLY A 137 14.89 -25.01 8.93
CA GLY A 137 15.86 -24.75 10.01
C GLY A 137 16.65 -23.45 9.89
N PHE A 138 16.26 -22.55 8.97
CA PHE A 138 16.91 -21.25 8.83
C PHE A 138 16.54 -20.27 9.92
N ILE A 139 15.34 -20.40 10.47
CA ILE A 139 14.83 -19.62 11.60
C ILE A 139 14.19 -20.53 12.65
N GLU A 140 14.09 -20.03 13.88
CA GLU A 140 13.45 -20.72 15.00
C GLU A 140 12.12 -20.07 15.40
N LYS A 141 12.02 -18.74 15.24
CA LYS A 141 10.85 -17.94 15.63
C LYS A 141 10.46 -16.93 14.55
N ILE A 142 9.15 -16.64 14.52
CA ILE A 142 8.55 -15.63 13.66
C ILE A 142 7.97 -14.54 14.54
N ILE A 143 8.33 -13.28 14.31
CA ILE A 143 7.67 -12.14 14.98
C ILE A 143 6.91 -11.37 13.92
N VAL A 144 5.62 -11.12 14.16
CA VAL A 144 4.77 -10.34 13.26
C VAL A 144 4.36 -9.06 13.95
N CYS A 145 4.60 -7.92 13.28
CA CYS A 145 4.21 -6.60 13.75
C CYS A 145 3.16 -5.99 12.83
N VAL A 146 2.07 -5.50 13.42
CA VAL A 146 0.91 -4.95 12.71
C VAL A 146 0.51 -3.59 13.30
N PRO A 147 -0.25 -2.74 12.56
CA PRO A 147 -0.62 -1.39 13.03
C PRO A 147 -1.60 -1.35 14.20
N SER A 148 -2.51 -2.33 14.33
CA SER A 148 -3.61 -2.25 15.29
C SER A 148 -3.88 -3.58 16.00
N ASP A 149 -4.54 -3.52 17.16
CA ASP A 149 -4.94 -4.73 17.91
C ASP A 149 -5.94 -5.58 17.12
N PHE A 150 -6.80 -4.98 16.30
CA PHE A 150 -7.71 -5.71 15.42
C PHE A 150 -6.95 -6.56 14.40
N LEU A 151 -5.96 -5.97 13.72
CA LEU A 151 -5.10 -6.68 12.77
C LEU A 151 -4.22 -7.73 13.45
N ARG A 152 -3.81 -7.50 14.71
CA ARG A 152 -3.08 -8.49 15.50
C ARG A 152 -3.93 -9.75 15.73
N ASP A 153 -5.18 -9.57 16.14
CA ASP A 153 -6.10 -10.69 16.38
C ASP A 153 -6.40 -11.45 15.09
N GLN A 154 -6.61 -10.74 13.99
CA GLN A 154 -6.79 -11.34 12.66
C GLN A 154 -5.53 -12.11 12.22
N MET A 155 -4.33 -11.54 12.41
CA MET A 155 -3.06 -12.17 12.04
C MET A 155 -2.82 -13.47 12.82
N GLU A 156 -3.17 -13.50 14.11
CA GLU A 156 -3.10 -14.72 14.92
C GLU A 156 -4.05 -15.80 14.39
N ASP A 157 -5.29 -15.42 14.05
CA ASP A 157 -6.27 -16.36 13.50
C ASP A 157 -5.83 -16.90 12.14
N ASP A 158 -5.26 -16.06 11.27
CA ASP A 158 -4.75 -16.47 9.96
C ASP A 158 -3.49 -17.37 10.10
N ALA A 159 -2.62 -17.08 11.04
CA ALA A 159 -1.47 -17.94 11.37
C ALA A 159 -1.93 -19.33 11.84
N ARG A 160 -2.95 -19.39 12.71
CA ARG A 160 -3.49 -20.65 13.23
C ARG A 160 -4.10 -21.53 12.12
N LYS A 161 -4.71 -20.94 11.09
CA LYS A 161 -5.26 -21.68 9.94
C LYS A 161 -4.21 -22.46 9.16
N ILE A 162 -2.96 -22.01 9.18
CA ILE A 162 -1.82 -22.67 8.55
C ILE A 162 -0.92 -23.40 9.57
N GLY A 163 -1.42 -23.66 10.76
CA GLY A 163 -0.70 -24.44 11.79
C GLY A 163 0.39 -23.67 12.53
N LEU A 164 0.48 -22.34 12.41
CA LEU A 164 1.40 -21.51 13.19
C LEU A 164 0.73 -20.99 14.46
N HIS A 165 1.37 -21.19 15.60
CA HIS A 165 0.91 -20.72 16.90
C HIS A 165 1.70 -19.49 17.36
N LEU A 166 1.12 -18.30 17.21
CA LEU A 166 1.72 -17.03 17.59
C LEU A 166 1.20 -16.55 18.96
N ASN A 167 2.11 -16.12 19.83
CA ASN A 167 1.78 -15.59 21.15
C ASN A 167 1.56 -14.06 21.08
N LYS A 168 0.56 -13.54 21.78
CA LYS A 168 0.31 -12.09 21.94
C LYS A 168 1.16 -11.43 23.03
N LYS A 169 1.83 -12.22 23.88
CA LYS A 169 2.77 -11.74 24.88
C LYS A 169 4.16 -11.60 24.26
N HIS A 170 4.93 -10.62 24.70
CA HIS A 170 6.28 -10.38 24.18
C HIS A 170 7.32 -11.44 24.58
N SER A 171 6.96 -12.37 25.44
CA SER A 171 7.79 -13.55 25.74
C SER A 171 7.50 -14.68 24.76
N CYS A 172 8.54 -15.23 24.14
CA CYS A 172 8.45 -16.48 23.38
C CYS A 172 8.44 -17.66 24.36
N ALA A 173 7.25 -18.02 24.84
CA ALA A 173 7.12 -19.24 25.67
C ALA A 173 7.38 -20.51 24.82
N GLU A 174 7.80 -21.56 25.47
CA GLU A 174 7.87 -22.91 24.90
C GLU A 174 6.50 -23.29 24.29
N GLY A 175 6.50 -23.93 23.14
CA GLY A 175 5.27 -24.32 22.45
C GLY A 175 4.69 -23.28 21.45
N PHE A 176 5.26 -22.08 21.34
CA PHE A 176 4.86 -21.09 20.33
C PHE A 176 5.88 -20.99 19.19
N ASP A 177 5.37 -20.80 17.98
CA ASP A 177 6.19 -20.56 16.78
C ASP A 177 6.75 -19.14 16.73
N GLY A 178 6.15 -18.23 17.46
CA GLY A 178 6.59 -16.84 17.51
C GLY A 178 5.64 -15.91 18.25
N ILE A 179 5.70 -14.64 17.89
CA ILE A 179 4.97 -13.54 18.55
C ILE A 179 4.21 -12.74 17.50
N VAL A 180 2.99 -12.29 17.83
CA VAL A 180 2.29 -11.23 17.10
C VAL A 180 2.05 -10.03 18.01
N THR A 181 2.45 -8.83 17.56
CA THR A 181 2.37 -7.60 18.35
C THR A 181 1.99 -6.39 17.49
N THR A 182 1.80 -5.22 18.11
CA THR A 182 1.51 -3.98 17.39
C THR A 182 2.67 -2.99 17.50
N TYR A 183 2.82 -2.11 16.49
CA TYR A 183 3.82 -1.04 16.53
C TYR A 183 3.67 -0.14 17.75
N ALA A 184 2.42 0.14 18.17
CA ALA A 184 2.16 0.93 19.36
C ALA A 184 2.71 0.29 20.64
N LYS A 185 2.59 -1.05 20.78
CA LYS A 185 3.13 -1.77 21.96
C LYS A 185 4.64 -1.79 21.97
N ILE A 186 5.29 -1.96 20.82
CA ILE A 186 6.75 -1.87 20.71
C ILE A 186 7.23 -0.46 21.07
N GLY A 187 6.54 0.56 20.57
CA GLY A 187 6.84 1.97 20.81
C GLY A 187 6.46 2.49 22.20
N TYR A 188 6.03 1.63 23.12
CA TYR A 188 5.72 2.04 24.50
C TYR A 188 7.01 2.42 25.24
N ARG A 189 7.05 3.64 25.78
CA ARG A 189 8.09 4.12 26.69
C ARG A 189 7.54 4.21 28.11
N ASN A 190 8.28 3.74 29.07
CA ASN A 190 8.03 4.05 30.47
C ASN A 190 8.27 5.56 30.69
N PHE A 191 7.28 6.27 31.21
CA PHE A 191 7.36 7.72 31.40
C PHE A 191 8.41 8.13 32.47
N ASP A 192 8.61 7.29 33.49
CA ASP A 192 9.51 7.59 34.60
C ASP A 192 11.00 7.33 34.25
N THR A 193 11.26 6.30 33.47
CA THR A 193 12.64 5.87 33.16
C THR A 193 13.06 6.19 31.72
N GLY A 194 12.12 6.55 30.85
CA GLY A 194 12.35 6.74 29.41
C GLY A 194 12.70 5.45 28.65
N THR A 195 12.68 4.28 29.33
CA THR A 195 13.08 2.98 28.74
C THR A 195 12.06 2.43 27.77
N MET A 196 12.52 1.77 26.71
CA MET A 196 11.72 1.08 25.69
C MET A 196 11.56 -0.41 26.05
N VAL A 197 10.97 -0.70 27.20
CA VAL A 197 10.93 -2.04 27.82
C VAL A 197 10.50 -3.13 26.84
N ASN A 198 9.44 -2.90 26.06
CA ASN A 198 8.96 -3.92 25.13
C ASN A 198 9.91 -4.14 23.95
N ALA A 199 10.57 -3.10 23.47
CA ALA A 199 11.56 -3.21 22.40
C ALA A 199 12.80 -4.00 22.90
N GLU A 200 13.25 -3.75 24.13
CA GLU A 200 14.36 -4.47 24.74
C GLU A 200 14.05 -5.96 24.96
N ILE A 201 12.85 -6.29 25.47
CA ILE A 201 12.40 -7.69 25.61
C ILE A 201 12.41 -8.41 24.24
N LEU A 202 11.88 -7.78 23.20
CA LEU A 202 11.85 -8.37 21.87
C LEU A 202 13.27 -8.51 21.27
N ARG A 203 14.14 -7.55 21.53
CA ARG A 203 15.57 -7.63 21.15
C ARG A 203 16.25 -8.82 21.79
N ASP A 204 16.00 -9.09 23.07
CA ASP A 204 16.58 -10.24 23.78
C ASP A 204 16.02 -11.57 23.24
N VAL A 205 14.75 -11.62 22.84
CA VAL A 205 14.20 -12.77 22.09
C VAL A 205 14.98 -12.98 20.78
N CYS A 206 15.26 -11.92 20.02
CA CYS A 206 16.00 -11.99 18.76
C CYS A 206 17.49 -12.35 18.93
N LYS A 207 18.10 -12.05 20.09
CA LYS A 207 19.43 -12.55 20.44
C LYS A 207 19.44 -14.04 20.76
N LYS A 208 18.38 -14.52 21.44
CA LYS A 208 18.28 -15.92 21.87
C LYS A 208 17.93 -16.87 20.73
N TYR A 209 17.10 -16.43 19.77
CA TYR A 209 16.57 -17.26 18.69
C TYR A 209 16.89 -16.65 17.32
N LYS A 210 17.16 -17.49 16.32
CA LYS A 210 17.17 -17.08 14.93
C LYS A 210 15.77 -16.67 14.51
N THR A 211 15.54 -15.38 14.29
CA THR A 211 14.20 -14.82 14.16
C THR A 211 13.97 -14.17 12.79
N LEU A 212 12.83 -14.45 12.18
CA LEU A 212 12.26 -13.65 11.09
C LEU A 212 11.34 -12.58 11.67
N ILE A 213 11.54 -11.32 11.30
CA ILE A 213 10.57 -10.25 11.53
C ILE A 213 9.72 -10.02 10.26
N ILE A 214 8.40 -9.99 10.43
CA ILE A 214 7.42 -9.60 9.42
C ILE A 214 6.77 -8.30 9.87
N ALA A 215 7.01 -7.21 9.14
CA ALA A 215 6.40 -5.91 9.40
C ALA A 215 5.26 -5.69 8.41
N ASP A 216 4.02 -5.95 8.83
CA ASP A 216 2.83 -5.76 7.98
C ASP A 216 2.37 -4.29 8.02
N GLU A 217 1.96 -3.75 6.86
CA GLU A 217 1.69 -2.33 6.63
C GLU A 217 2.87 -1.44 7.10
N CYS A 218 4.07 -1.78 6.62
CA CYS A 218 5.34 -1.16 7.03
C CYS A 218 5.43 0.35 6.81
N HIS A 219 4.54 0.94 5.98
CA HIS A 219 4.44 2.39 5.80
C HIS A 219 4.10 3.16 7.09
N HIS A 220 3.69 2.47 8.16
CA HIS A 220 3.57 3.08 9.50
C HIS A 220 4.93 3.32 10.19
N LEU A 221 6.02 2.71 9.70
CA LEU A 221 7.35 2.79 10.28
C LEU A 221 8.17 3.92 9.64
N GLY A 222 8.14 5.13 10.19
CA GLY A 222 9.08 6.18 9.79
C GLY A 222 10.38 6.06 10.56
N GLU A 223 11.52 6.09 9.88
CA GLU A 223 12.85 5.91 10.49
C GLU A 223 13.10 6.84 11.68
N ARG A 224 12.68 8.11 11.58
CA ARG A 224 12.79 9.13 12.63
C ARG A 224 11.54 9.28 13.49
N LYS A 225 10.58 8.37 13.40
CA LYS A 225 9.39 8.33 14.24
C LYS A 225 9.57 7.30 15.36
N ARG A 226 8.95 7.57 16.49
CA ARG A 226 9.00 6.70 17.67
C ARG A 226 8.80 5.22 17.36
N TRP A 227 7.84 4.88 16.50
CA TRP A 227 7.60 3.48 16.15
C TRP A 227 8.74 2.89 15.31
N GLY A 228 9.31 3.66 14.37
CA GLY A 228 10.44 3.22 13.56
C GLY A 228 11.71 3.02 14.39
N GLU A 229 12.03 3.95 15.29
CA GLU A 229 13.18 3.85 16.20
C GLU A 229 13.07 2.64 17.12
N CYS A 230 11.92 2.46 17.79
CA CYS A 230 11.68 1.33 18.67
C CYS A 230 11.67 0.00 17.91
N PHE A 231 11.13 -0.01 16.69
CA PHE A 231 11.14 -1.17 15.82
C PHE A 231 12.57 -1.53 15.38
N ALA A 232 13.37 -0.56 14.98
CA ALA A 232 14.77 -0.78 14.63
C ALA A 232 15.57 -1.34 15.79
N LEU A 233 15.38 -0.81 17.01
CA LEU A 233 16.02 -1.32 18.22
C LEU A 233 15.59 -2.76 18.55
N ALA A 234 14.28 -3.06 18.49
CA ALA A 234 13.73 -4.36 18.85
C ALA A 234 14.24 -5.48 17.95
N PHE A 235 14.51 -5.19 16.68
CA PHE A 235 14.75 -6.21 15.65
C PHE A 235 16.10 -6.09 14.94
N ASP A 236 17.05 -5.35 15.50
CA ASP A 236 18.42 -5.23 14.96
C ASP A 236 19.16 -6.59 14.93
N GLN A 237 18.78 -7.55 15.81
CA GLN A 237 19.38 -8.86 15.93
C GLN A 237 18.71 -9.97 15.08
N THR A 238 17.69 -9.63 14.29
CA THR A 238 16.99 -10.60 13.44
C THR A 238 17.87 -11.13 12.30
N VAL A 239 17.67 -12.39 11.90
CA VAL A 239 18.42 -13.03 10.81
C VAL A 239 17.74 -12.90 9.45
N ALA A 240 16.45 -12.56 9.44
CA ALA A 240 15.67 -12.31 8.23
C ALA A 240 14.62 -11.22 8.50
N ARG A 241 14.34 -10.40 7.48
CA ARG A 241 13.43 -9.25 7.58
C ARG A 241 12.51 -9.22 6.37
N LEU A 242 11.18 -9.24 6.61
CA LEU A 242 10.14 -9.07 5.60
C LEU A 242 9.31 -7.83 5.94
N MET A 243 9.20 -6.92 5.01
CA MET A 243 8.32 -5.76 5.10
C MET A 243 7.21 -5.86 4.07
N THR A 244 5.97 -5.73 4.47
CA THR A 244 4.82 -5.87 3.57
C THR A 244 3.92 -4.65 3.63
N SER A 245 3.42 -4.22 2.48
CA SER A 245 2.40 -3.17 2.39
C SER A 245 1.72 -3.20 1.04
N GLY A 246 0.47 -2.76 0.99
CA GLY A 246 -0.19 -2.37 -0.26
C GLY A 246 0.37 -1.07 -0.86
N THR A 247 1.10 -0.33 -0.04
CA THR A 247 1.66 0.99 -0.35
C THR A 247 2.91 1.18 0.51
N PRO A 248 4.08 0.65 0.11
CA PRO A 248 5.30 0.61 0.95
C PRO A 248 5.96 1.99 1.14
N PHE A 249 5.22 3.07 0.93
CA PHE A 249 5.70 4.45 0.93
C PHE A 249 4.95 5.26 1.97
N ARG A 250 5.58 6.33 2.42
CA ARG A 250 5.02 7.22 3.44
C ARG A 250 4.65 8.58 2.86
N SER A 251 3.49 9.08 3.24
CA SER A 251 3.04 10.43 2.85
C SER A 251 3.88 11.56 3.46
N ASP A 252 4.61 11.29 4.57
CA ASP A 252 5.50 12.24 5.22
C ASP A 252 6.96 12.17 4.72
N ARG A 253 7.21 11.39 3.66
CA ARG A 253 8.51 11.24 2.99
C ARG A 253 9.63 10.66 3.86
N GLN A 254 9.34 10.11 5.04
CA GLN A 254 10.34 9.45 5.86
C GLN A 254 10.69 8.08 5.31
N ARG A 255 11.97 7.73 5.41
CA ARG A 255 12.48 6.41 5.02
C ARG A 255 11.96 5.32 5.96
N LEU A 256 11.87 4.11 5.44
CA LEU A 256 11.61 2.91 6.24
C LEU A 256 12.91 2.41 6.87
N PRO A 257 12.89 1.86 8.09
CA PRO A 257 14.08 1.31 8.73
C PRO A 257 14.75 0.24 7.86
N TRP A 258 16.09 0.28 7.77
CA TRP A 258 16.96 -0.66 7.05
C TRP A 258 16.75 -0.78 5.53
N VAL A 259 15.78 -0.07 4.95
CA VAL A 259 15.57 -0.08 3.51
C VAL A 259 16.65 0.73 2.83
N ARG A 260 17.27 0.16 1.82
CA ARG A 260 18.25 0.88 1.00
C ARG A 260 17.56 1.75 -0.04
N TYR A 261 18.01 2.97 -0.14
CA TYR A 261 17.53 3.95 -1.12
C TYR A 261 18.68 4.33 -2.04
N TYR A 262 18.48 4.19 -3.33
CA TYR A 262 19.39 4.68 -4.35
C TYR A 262 18.78 5.93 -4.99
N ARG A 263 19.50 7.06 -4.96
CA ARG A 263 18.98 8.37 -5.40
C ARG A 263 17.59 8.68 -4.80
N ASN A 264 17.45 8.41 -3.49
CA ASN A 264 16.22 8.57 -2.72
C ASN A 264 15.04 7.67 -3.14
N GLN A 265 15.27 6.64 -3.95
CA GLN A 265 14.28 5.59 -4.27
C GLN A 265 14.66 4.28 -3.61
N ILE A 266 13.65 3.46 -3.29
CA ILE A 266 13.91 2.09 -2.85
C ILE A 266 14.66 1.39 -3.99
N ASP A 267 15.82 0.82 -3.67
CA ASP A 267 16.63 0.11 -4.66
C ASP A 267 15.95 -1.21 -5.02
N LEU A 268 15.25 -1.20 -6.14
CA LEU A 268 14.53 -2.36 -6.70
C LEU A 268 15.34 -3.06 -7.81
N SER A 269 16.53 -2.57 -8.11
CA SER A 269 17.32 -3.06 -9.27
C SER A 269 18.06 -4.37 -8.98
N PRO A 270 18.14 -5.31 -9.95
CA PRO A 270 19.02 -6.46 -9.85
C PRO A 270 20.51 -6.01 -9.84
N PRO A 271 21.40 -6.69 -9.12
CA PRO A 271 21.23 -7.90 -8.32
C PRO A 271 20.70 -7.65 -6.89
N HIS A 272 20.31 -6.44 -6.57
CA HIS A 272 19.89 -6.01 -5.24
C HIS A 272 18.36 -5.99 -5.06
N ALA A 273 17.62 -6.67 -5.95
CA ALA A 273 16.17 -6.74 -5.91
C ALA A 273 15.67 -7.50 -4.67
N TYR A 274 15.66 -6.80 -3.54
CA TYR A 274 15.03 -7.28 -2.30
C TYR A 274 13.55 -6.90 -2.28
N SER A 275 12.85 -7.11 -3.41
CA SER A 275 11.45 -6.74 -3.49
C SER A 275 10.66 -7.58 -4.47
N TYR A 276 9.35 -7.63 -4.24
CA TYR A 276 8.37 -8.19 -5.14
C TYR A 276 7.13 -7.29 -5.18
N GLY A 277 6.65 -6.95 -6.38
CA GLY A 277 5.49 -6.12 -6.58
C GLY A 277 4.35 -6.87 -7.24
N TYR A 278 3.20 -6.85 -6.59
CA TYR A 278 1.91 -7.34 -7.10
C TYR A 278 0.88 -6.21 -6.98
N GLY A 279 0.89 -5.31 -7.96
CA GLY A 279 0.01 -4.14 -8.00
C GLY A 279 -1.41 -4.45 -8.44
N LEU A 280 -2.25 -3.41 -8.52
CA LEU A 280 -3.56 -3.49 -9.16
C LEU A 280 -3.39 -3.85 -10.64
N THR A 281 -2.46 -3.17 -11.31
CA THR A 281 -2.00 -3.41 -12.67
C THR A 281 -0.59 -3.97 -12.68
N LYS A 282 -0.08 -4.39 -13.84
CA LYS A 282 1.30 -4.93 -13.95
C LYS A 282 2.33 -3.89 -13.51
N TRP A 283 3.28 -4.32 -12.67
CA TRP A 283 4.37 -3.50 -12.19
C TRP A 283 5.71 -4.25 -12.32
N ASN A 284 6.39 -4.68 -11.24
CA ASN A 284 7.65 -5.45 -11.34
C ASN A 284 7.43 -6.98 -11.38
N SER A 285 6.24 -7.42 -11.70
CA SER A 285 5.81 -8.80 -11.90
C SER A 285 4.94 -8.88 -13.16
N LYS A 286 4.94 -10.05 -13.80
CA LYS A 286 4.02 -10.35 -14.91
C LYS A 286 2.56 -10.52 -14.46
N TYR A 287 2.33 -10.65 -13.16
CA TYR A 287 1.03 -10.84 -12.54
C TYR A 287 0.52 -9.53 -11.95
N CYS A 288 -0.78 -9.34 -11.94
CA CYS A 288 -1.43 -8.21 -11.29
C CYS A 288 -2.84 -8.60 -10.80
N ALA A 289 -3.35 -7.83 -9.84
CA ALA A 289 -4.59 -8.20 -9.16
C ALA A 289 -5.83 -8.19 -10.07
N LEU A 290 -5.92 -7.26 -11.03
CA LEU A 290 -6.98 -7.23 -12.06
C LEU A 290 -6.78 -8.34 -13.07
N GLY A 291 -5.61 -8.49 -13.66
CA GLY A 291 -5.34 -9.49 -14.69
C GLY A 291 -5.50 -10.94 -14.21
N ASP A 292 -5.23 -11.20 -12.93
CA ASP A 292 -5.42 -12.50 -12.30
C ASP A 292 -6.84 -12.68 -11.71
N GLN A 293 -7.72 -11.70 -11.86
CA GLN A 293 -9.10 -11.68 -11.32
C GLN A 293 -9.16 -11.91 -9.79
N VAL A 294 -8.12 -11.49 -9.08
CA VAL A 294 -8.05 -11.61 -7.61
C VAL A 294 -8.87 -10.54 -6.91
N VAL A 295 -9.05 -9.43 -7.60
CA VAL A 295 -9.93 -8.32 -7.22
C VAL A 295 -10.99 -8.13 -8.30
N ARG A 296 -12.06 -7.43 -7.94
CA ARG A 296 -13.15 -7.10 -8.87
C ARG A 296 -12.69 -6.10 -9.92
N ASP A 297 -13.33 -6.17 -11.07
CA ASP A 297 -13.30 -5.07 -12.03
C ASP A 297 -13.92 -3.80 -11.40
N VAL A 298 -13.45 -2.64 -11.80
CA VAL A 298 -13.92 -1.37 -11.25
C VAL A 298 -14.24 -0.36 -12.33
N VAL A 299 -15.36 0.32 -12.13
CA VAL A 299 -15.74 1.51 -12.89
C VAL A 299 -15.49 2.72 -12.00
N ILE A 300 -14.51 3.55 -12.37
CA ILE A 300 -14.27 4.81 -11.68
C ILE A 300 -15.13 5.88 -12.33
N LYS A 301 -16.00 6.48 -11.54
CA LYS A 301 -16.91 7.54 -11.93
C LYS A 301 -16.38 8.87 -11.40
N GLN A 302 -15.72 9.62 -12.28
CA GLN A 302 -15.24 10.95 -11.96
C GLN A 302 -16.35 11.97 -12.13
N TRP A 303 -16.46 12.89 -11.16
CA TRP A 303 -17.44 13.94 -11.17
C TRP A 303 -16.76 15.28 -11.30
N ASN A 304 -17.06 15.99 -12.37
CA ASN A 304 -16.61 17.36 -12.62
C ASN A 304 -17.75 18.36 -12.38
N GLY A 305 -17.47 19.63 -12.52
CA GLY A 305 -18.45 20.69 -12.43
C GLY A 305 -17.84 22.06 -12.17
N ASP A 306 -18.73 23.04 -12.02
CA ASP A 306 -18.34 24.41 -11.69
C ASP A 306 -18.34 24.60 -10.19
N VAL A 307 -17.36 25.33 -9.67
CA VAL A 307 -17.22 25.67 -8.26
C VAL A 307 -17.01 27.16 -8.10
N ASP A 308 -17.90 27.79 -7.35
CA ASP A 308 -17.82 29.21 -6.99
C ASP A 308 -17.61 29.35 -5.48
N PHE A 309 -16.59 30.09 -5.08
CA PHE A 309 -16.30 30.35 -3.68
C PHE A 309 -15.69 31.73 -3.47
N THR A 310 -15.81 32.25 -2.25
CA THR A 310 -15.20 33.51 -1.83
C THR A 310 -14.15 33.24 -0.76
N VAL A 311 -12.98 33.82 -0.91
CA VAL A 311 -11.91 33.82 0.07
C VAL A 311 -11.89 35.17 0.78
N LYS A 312 -12.09 35.17 2.09
CA LYS A 312 -12.02 36.35 2.95
C LYS A 312 -10.80 36.23 3.85
N GLN A 313 -9.94 37.23 3.80
CA GLN A 313 -8.81 37.38 4.72
C GLN A 313 -9.17 38.38 5.82
N GLN A 314 -8.98 37.98 7.06
CA GLN A 314 -9.26 38.82 8.23
C GLN A 314 -8.02 38.91 9.12
N ARG A 315 -7.79 40.09 9.66
CA ARG A 315 -6.77 40.37 10.67
C ARG A 315 -7.44 41.04 11.85
N ASP A 316 -7.28 40.51 13.03
CA ASP A 316 -7.93 41.00 14.26
C ASP A 316 -9.46 41.22 14.12
N GLY A 317 -10.11 40.31 13.37
CA GLY A 317 -11.55 40.38 13.11
C GLY A 317 -11.98 41.39 12.02
N GLN A 318 -11.03 42.16 11.46
CA GLN A 318 -11.32 43.09 10.37
C GLN A 318 -11.01 42.47 9.01
N LEU A 319 -11.93 42.66 8.06
CA LEU A 319 -11.77 42.19 6.68
C LEU A 319 -10.66 42.96 5.97
N ILE A 320 -9.60 42.23 5.52
CA ILE A 320 -8.48 42.82 4.78
C ILE A 320 -8.75 42.72 3.28
N SER A 321 -9.20 41.55 2.81
CA SER A 321 -9.49 41.31 1.41
C SER A 321 -10.61 40.28 1.24
N GLU A 322 -11.35 40.44 0.16
CA GLU A 322 -12.36 39.51 -0.30
C GLU A 322 -12.18 39.27 -1.80
N GLN A 323 -11.97 38.01 -2.19
CA GLN A 323 -11.82 37.60 -3.59
C GLN A 323 -12.78 36.50 -3.93
N LYS A 324 -13.46 36.64 -5.08
CA LYS A 324 -14.38 35.64 -5.62
C LYS A 324 -13.66 34.84 -6.70
N PHE A 325 -13.79 33.52 -6.61
CA PHE A 325 -13.21 32.59 -7.55
C PHE A 325 -14.33 31.77 -8.20
N LYS A 326 -14.18 31.57 -9.50
CA LYS A 326 -15.06 30.70 -10.28
C LYS A 326 -14.20 29.81 -11.15
N HIS A 327 -14.27 28.50 -10.92
CA HIS A 327 -13.46 27.51 -11.62
C HIS A 327 -14.29 26.30 -12.00
N LYS A 328 -13.90 25.65 -13.10
CA LYS A 328 -14.27 24.26 -13.36
C LYS A 328 -13.30 23.35 -12.62
N LEU A 329 -13.75 22.16 -12.21
CA LEU A 329 -12.86 21.17 -11.62
C LEU A 329 -11.77 20.70 -12.60
N THR A 330 -12.06 20.74 -13.91
CA THR A 330 -11.13 20.41 -14.99
C THR A 330 -10.14 21.53 -15.32
N ASP A 331 -10.28 22.72 -14.73
CA ASP A 331 -9.36 23.84 -15.02
C ASP A 331 -7.96 23.51 -14.52
N ASN A 332 -6.96 23.72 -15.39
CA ASN A 332 -5.56 23.64 -15.01
C ASN A 332 -5.14 24.90 -14.23
N ILE A 333 -5.15 24.79 -12.91
CA ILE A 333 -4.84 25.92 -12.01
C ILE A 333 -3.40 26.39 -12.17
N ASP A 334 -2.49 25.54 -12.61
CA ASP A 334 -1.08 25.90 -12.80
C ASP A 334 -0.90 26.78 -14.06
N GLU A 335 -1.75 26.60 -15.08
CA GLU A 335 -1.81 27.46 -16.27
C GLU A 335 -2.57 28.78 -16.02
N ILE A 336 -3.65 28.74 -15.21
CA ILE A 336 -4.44 29.95 -14.90
C ILE A 336 -3.67 30.91 -14.01
N TYR A 337 -2.84 30.38 -13.11
CA TYR A 337 -2.02 31.18 -12.17
C TYR A 337 -0.55 30.78 -12.30
N PRO A 338 0.12 31.10 -13.43
CA PRO A 338 1.53 30.79 -13.62
C PRO A 338 2.42 31.58 -12.66
N ASP A 339 3.63 31.08 -12.43
CA ASP A 339 4.68 31.92 -11.85
C ASP A 339 5.18 32.89 -12.93
N GLU A 340 5.51 34.12 -12.55
CA GLU A 340 6.08 35.10 -13.47
C GLU A 340 7.58 35.20 -13.25
N PHE A 341 8.31 35.33 -14.37
CA PHE A 341 9.77 35.48 -14.36
C PHE A 341 10.15 36.71 -15.14
N ASP A 342 11.17 37.41 -14.68
CA ASP A 342 11.78 38.50 -15.43
C ASP A 342 12.45 37.93 -16.70
N SER A 343 12.16 38.55 -17.84
CA SER A 343 12.62 38.05 -19.14
C SER A 343 14.12 38.27 -19.39
N GLU A 344 14.77 39.19 -18.65
CA GLU A 344 16.18 39.52 -18.82
C GLU A 344 17.06 38.78 -17.82
N THR A 345 16.61 38.71 -16.57
CA THR A 345 17.39 38.11 -15.48
C THR A 345 17.05 36.65 -15.20
N GLY A 346 15.88 36.16 -15.66
CA GLY A 346 15.37 34.83 -15.33
C GLY A 346 14.95 34.67 -13.86
N GLU A 347 14.97 35.75 -13.09
CA GLU A 347 14.53 35.72 -11.71
C GLU A 347 13.01 35.67 -11.59
N ARG A 348 12.50 34.96 -10.57
CA ARG A 348 11.06 34.85 -10.34
C ARG A 348 10.53 36.16 -9.75
N THR A 349 9.65 36.85 -10.48
CA THR A 349 8.99 38.10 -10.08
C THR A 349 7.70 37.86 -9.30
N LEU A 350 6.97 36.74 -9.60
CA LEU A 350 5.75 36.37 -8.90
C LEU A 350 5.72 34.87 -8.59
N ASP A 351 5.52 34.53 -7.30
CA ASP A 351 5.36 33.13 -6.83
C ASP A 351 3.90 32.82 -6.50
N ASN A 352 3.20 32.17 -7.41
CA ASN A 352 1.80 31.79 -7.25
C ASN A 352 1.61 30.39 -6.64
N ARG A 353 2.67 29.68 -6.19
CA ARG A 353 2.59 28.32 -5.64
C ARG A 353 1.61 28.23 -4.47
N SER A 354 1.67 29.18 -3.55
CA SER A 354 0.77 29.20 -2.39
C SER A 354 -0.68 29.44 -2.78
N LEU A 355 -0.92 30.33 -3.74
CA LEU A 355 -2.25 30.62 -4.28
C LEU A 355 -2.82 29.38 -5.01
N ARG A 356 -2.04 28.75 -5.88
CA ARG A 356 -2.45 27.53 -6.59
C ARG A 356 -2.81 26.41 -5.61
N LYS A 357 -2.00 26.16 -4.58
CA LYS A 357 -2.30 25.17 -3.54
C LYS A 357 -3.58 25.50 -2.78
N LEU A 358 -3.80 26.77 -2.45
CA LEU A 358 -5.02 27.21 -1.78
C LEU A 358 -6.24 26.98 -2.65
N ILE A 359 -6.23 27.42 -3.91
CA ILE A 359 -7.35 27.26 -4.84
C ILE A 359 -7.67 25.77 -5.07
N LYS A 360 -6.66 24.93 -5.33
CA LYS A 360 -6.85 23.49 -5.47
C LYS A 360 -7.51 22.88 -4.22
N ARG A 361 -7.06 23.27 -3.03
CA ARG A 361 -7.65 22.83 -1.76
C ARG A 361 -9.10 23.29 -1.60
N LEU A 362 -9.40 24.54 -1.95
CA LEU A 362 -10.72 25.12 -1.78
C LEU A 362 -11.74 24.54 -2.76
N ARG A 363 -11.35 24.26 -4.00
CA ARG A 363 -12.18 23.54 -4.97
C ARG A 363 -12.64 22.20 -4.42
N ARG A 364 -11.70 21.41 -3.87
CA ARG A 364 -12.03 20.12 -3.24
C ARG A 364 -12.96 20.28 -2.05
N LYS A 365 -12.69 21.27 -1.20
CA LYS A 365 -13.54 21.54 -0.03
C LYS A 365 -14.97 21.84 -0.46
N ALA A 366 -15.17 22.62 -1.54
CA ALA A 366 -16.48 22.91 -2.07
C ALA A 366 -17.22 21.66 -2.58
N CYS A 367 -16.50 20.69 -3.18
CA CYS A 367 -17.09 19.43 -3.66
C CYS A 367 -17.59 18.52 -2.53
N ILE A 368 -17.06 18.67 -1.31
CA ILE A 368 -17.48 17.85 -0.17
C ILE A 368 -18.27 18.62 0.87
N GLU A 369 -18.50 19.92 0.70
CA GLU A 369 -19.12 20.77 1.70
C GLU A 369 -20.54 20.30 2.04
N CYS A 370 -20.74 19.96 3.31
CA CYS A 370 -22.00 19.47 3.88
C CYS A 370 -22.07 19.82 5.37
N GLY A 371 -23.24 20.24 5.85
CA GLY A 371 -23.46 20.56 7.25
C GLY A 371 -23.12 22.00 7.65
N THR A 372 -22.90 22.89 6.70
CA THR A 372 -22.75 24.33 6.96
C THR A 372 -24.12 25.00 7.00
N GLU A 373 -24.21 26.24 7.56
CA GLU A 373 -25.46 27.01 7.58
C GLU A 373 -26.06 27.19 6.19
N LYS A 374 -25.20 27.42 5.20
CA LYS A 374 -25.60 27.60 3.79
C LYS A 374 -25.95 26.29 3.10
N HIS A 375 -25.24 25.23 3.41
CA HIS A 375 -25.39 23.90 2.81
C HIS A 375 -25.64 22.81 3.89
N PRO A 376 -26.78 22.86 4.62
CA PRO A 376 -27.03 21.94 5.72
C PRO A 376 -27.12 20.47 5.27
N TYR A 377 -27.49 20.23 4.02
CA TYR A 377 -27.57 18.91 3.38
C TYR A 377 -26.64 18.76 2.17
N GLY A 378 -25.54 19.50 2.19
CA GLY A 378 -24.54 19.51 1.13
C GLY A 378 -24.84 20.44 -0.04
N THR A 379 -23.80 20.73 -0.81
CA THR A 379 -23.90 21.45 -2.09
C THR A 379 -24.67 20.62 -3.11
N GLU A 380 -25.05 21.25 -4.23
CA GLU A 380 -25.66 20.53 -5.36
C GLU A 380 -24.77 19.38 -5.86
N TYR A 381 -23.45 19.55 -5.78
CA TYR A 381 -22.48 18.51 -6.09
C TYR A 381 -22.63 17.29 -5.17
N VAL A 382 -22.62 17.51 -3.83
CA VAL A 382 -22.82 16.44 -2.84
C VAL A 382 -24.16 15.75 -3.04
N ARG A 383 -25.23 16.52 -3.29
CA ARG A 383 -26.55 15.96 -3.56
C ARG A 383 -26.54 15.01 -4.73
N LYS A 384 -26.02 15.45 -5.88
CA LYS A 384 -26.00 14.67 -7.12
C LYS A 384 -25.16 13.38 -6.99
N ILE A 385 -23.95 13.46 -6.42
CA ILE A 385 -23.10 12.29 -6.26
C ILE A 385 -23.69 11.25 -5.31
N LEU A 386 -24.36 11.69 -4.23
CA LEU A 386 -25.05 10.77 -3.29
C LEU A 386 -26.23 10.07 -3.96
N ILE A 387 -27.05 10.79 -4.74
CA ILE A 387 -28.18 10.21 -5.47
C ILE A 387 -27.65 9.21 -6.50
N ALA A 388 -26.70 9.60 -7.35
CA ALA A 388 -26.16 8.73 -8.40
C ALA A 388 -25.49 7.47 -7.84
N ALA A 389 -24.75 7.60 -6.73
CA ALA A 389 -24.13 6.45 -6.07
C ALA A 389 -25.19 5.53 -5.44
N ASN A 390 -26.28 6.09 -4.87
CA ASN A 390 -27.35 5.29 -4.32
C ASN A 390 -28.12 4.54 -5.43
N ASP A 391 -28.44 5.21 -6.54
CA ASP A 391 -29.09 4.58 -7.68
C ASP A 391 -28.25 3.43 -8.24
N GLN A 392 -26.91 3.63 -8.33
CA GLN A 392 -25.98 2.56 -8.72
C GLN A 392 -25.99 1.40 -7.73
N LEU A 393 -26.05 1.68 -6.42
CA LEU A 393 -26.11 0.62 -5.41
C LEU A 393 -27.43 -0.13 -5.50
N ASP A 394 -28.54 0.55 -5.76
CA ASP A 394 -29.84 -0.09 -5.97
C ASP A 394 -29.85 -0.97 -7.21
N GLU A 395 -29.21 -0.56 -8.30
CA GLU A 395 -29.00 -1.39 -9.49
C GLU A 395 -28.22 -2.65 -9.16
N VAL A 396 -27.08 -2.51 -8.46
CA VAL A 396 -26.28 -3.65 -8.00
C VAL A 396 -27.09 -4.59 -7.11
N ARG A 397 -27.96 -4.04 -6.24
CA ARG A 397 -28.79 -4.83 -5.32
C ARG A 397 -29.91 -5.61 -5.99
N ARG A 398 -30.22 -5.38 -7.27
CA ARG A 398 -31.16 -6.22 -8.03
C ARG A 398 -30.62 -7.63 -8.24
N SER A 399 -29.31 -7.76 -8.43
CA SER A 399 -28.61 -9.04 -8.60
C SER A 399 -27.88 -9.53 -7.34
N HIS A 400 -27.59 -8.62 -6.40
CA HIS A 400 -26.83 -8.89 -5.19
C HIS A 400 -27.48 -8.18 -4.00
N GLU A 401 -28.58 -8.71 -3.47
CA GLU A 401 -29.47 -8.07 -2.51
C GLU A 401 -28.78 -7.46 -1.27
N TRP A 402 -27.70 -8.07 -0.81
CA TRP A 402 -26.93 -7.59 0.36
C TRP A 402 -25.72 -6.73 0.00
N ALA A 403 -25.56 -6.31 -1.25
CA ALA A 403 -24.50 -5.39 -1.61
C ALA A 403 -24.56 -4.12 -0.74
N GLY A 404 -23.39 -3.60 -0.38
CA GLY A 404 -23.26 -2.42 0.46
C GLY A 404 -22.46 -1.31 -0.23
N GLY A 405 -22.64 -0.09 0.28
CA GLY A 405 -21.88 1.07 -0.14
C GLY A 405 -20.99 1.61 1.00
N LEU A 406 -19.88 2.24 0.62
CA LEU A 406 -18.92 2.87 1.52
C LEU A 406 -18.76 4.35 1.13
N ILE A 407 -19.03 5.27 2.06
CA ILE A 407 -18.75 6.69 1.88
C ILE A 407 -17.59 7.07 2.81
N ILE A 408 -16.53 7.63 2.25
CA ILE A 408 -15.39 8.14 3.02
C ILE A 408 -15.58 9.62 3.26
N CYS A 409 -15.55 10.01 4.52
CA CYS A 409 -15.76 11.38 4.98
C CYS A 409 -14.48 12.00 5.56
N ASP A 410 -14.42 13.33 5.56
CA ASP A 410 -13.24 14.10 5.97
C ASP A 410 -13.05 14.13 7.50
N SER A 411 -14.15 14.21 8.24
CA SER A 411 -14.19 14.30 9.71
C SER A 411 -15.48 13.68 10.28
N ILE A 412 -15.53 13.50 11.59
CA ILE A 412 -16.72 12.97 12.28
C ILE A 412 -17.94 13.89 12.07
N PRO A 413 -17.86 15.21 12.31
CA PRO A 413 -18.99 16.10 12.05
C PRO A 413 -19.42 16.11 10.57
N HIS A 414 -18.46 15.94 9.65
CA HIS A 414 -18.76 15.81 8.24
C HIS A 414 -19.54 14.51 7.95
N ALA A 415 -19.12 13.38 8.51
CA ALA A 415 -19.83 12.10 8.35
C ALA A 415 -21.27 12.16 8.85
N ASP A 416 -21.51 12.78 10.01
CA ASP A 416 -22.86 12.99 10.55
C ASP A 416 -23.73 13.86 9.63
N SER A 417 -23.11 14.90 9.03
CA SER A 417 -23.79 15.78 8.08
C SER A 417 -24.12 15.05 6.77
N VAL A 418 -23.17 14.27 6.25
CA VAL A 418 -23.38 13.44 5.05
C VAL A 418 -24.44 12.36 5.29
N ALA A 419 -24.50 11.75 6.48
CA ALA A 419 -25.56 10.80 6.83
C ALA A 419 -26.95 11.46 6.78
N LYS A 420 -27.08 12.68 7.31
CA LYS A 420 -28.33 13.47 7.23
C LYS A 420 -28.68 13.84 5.79
N ALA A 421 -27.68 14.20 5.00
CA ALA A 421 -27.86 14.52 3.58
C ALA A 421 -28.30 13.28 2.79
N LEU A 422 -27.66 12.14 3.00
CA LEU A 422 -28.04 10.86 2.39
C LEU A 422 -29.50 10.52 2.73
N LYS A 423 -29.89 10.59 4.00
CA LYS A 423 -31.27 10.36 4.44
C LYS A 423 -32.25 11.32 3.78
N LYS A 424 -31.88 12.60 3.67
CA LYS A 424 -32.72 13.64 3.04
C LYS A 424 -32.96 13.38 1.55
N TRP A 425 -31.92 12.98 0.82
CA TRP A 425 -31.96 12.91 -0.65
C TRP A 425 -32.32 11.53 -1.20
N THR A 426 -32.03 10.46 -0.47
CA THR A 426 -32.24 9.07 -0.92
C THR A 426 -33.19 8.27 -0.03
N ASN A 427 -33.61 8.82 1.12
CA ASN A 427 -34.37 8.15 2.18
C ASN A 427 -33.63 6.94 2.78
N GLU A 428 -32.32 6.79 2.60
CA GLU A 428 -31.54 5.68 3.13
C GLU A 428 -30.88 6.03 4.46
N ASP A 429 -30.85 5.06 5.37
CA ASP A 429 -30.07 5.16 6.60
C ASP A 429 -28.66 4.64 6.39
N ALA A 430 -27.72 5.18 7.17
CA ALA A 430 -26.33 4.78 7.12
C ALA A 430 -25.78 4.44 8.52
N VAL A 431 -24.83 3.53 8.57
CA VAL A 431 -24.02 3.27 9.76
C VAL A 431 -22.79 4.17 9.72
N VAL A 432 -22.67 5.09 10.67
CA VAL A 432 -21.49 5.95 10.80
C VAL A 432 -20.48 5.27 11.71
N VAL A 433 -19.23 5.15 11.26
CA VAL A 433 -18.16 4.46 11.98
C VAL A 433 -16.91 5.35 11.99
N HIS A 434 -16.36 5.60 13.19
CA HIS A 434 -15.15 6.37 13.38
C HIS A 434 -14.24 5.72 14.44
N SER A 435 -12.96 6.02 14.47
CA SER A 435 -11.96 5.27 15.25
C SER A 435 -12.00 5.52 16.77
N GLU A 436 -12.89 6.35 17.29
CA GLU A 436 -12.81 6.87 18.64
C GLU A 436 -13.78 6.23 19.64
N SER A 437 -14.81 5.49 19.20
CA SER A 437 -15.78 4.87 20.09
C SER A 437 -15.71 3.34 20.14
N GLY A 438 -15.94 2.77 21.33
CA GLY A 438 -16.06 1.31 21.51
C GLY A 438 -17.30 0.72 20.83
N ASP A 439 -18.32 1.52 20.63
CA ASP A 439 -19.59 1.13 19.98
C ASP A 439 -19.41 0.95 18.46
N ASP A 440 -18.43 1.63 17.84
CA ASP A 440 -18.14 1.51 16.41
C ASP A 440 -17.69 0.10 16.04
N LYS A 441 -16.88 -0.54 16.87
CA LYS A 441 -16.46 -1.93 16.66
C LYS A 441 -17.66 -2.87 16.64
N ARG A 442 -18.64 -2.63 17.48
CA ARG A 442 -19.88 -3.41 17.55
C ARG A 442 -20.78 -3.14 16.35
N ALA A 443 -20.97 -1.87 15.99
CA ALA A 443 -21.73 -1.46 14.81
C ALA A 443 -21.14 -2.04 13.53
N LEU A 444 -19.81 -1.96 13.37
CA LEU A 444 -19.08 -2.53 12.25
C LEU A 444 -19.20 -4.06 12.19
N LYS A 445 -19.05 -4.74 13.33
CA LYS A 445 -19.23 -6.19 13.41
C LYS A 445 -20.65 -6.57 13.00
N ASN A 446 -21.67 -5.87 13.52
CA ASN A 446 -23.06 -6.10 13.17
C ASN A 446 -23.31 -5.85 11.67
N TYR A 447 -22.77 -4.77 11.12
CA TYR A 447 -22.88 -4.47 9.68
C TYR A 447 -22.25 -5.58 8.83
N LYS A 448 -21.08 -6.08 9.22
CA LYS A 448 -20.34 -7.14 8.51
C LYS A 448 -21.05 -8.49 8.54
N THR A 449 -21.67 -8.85 9.67
CA THR A 449 -22.31 -10.16 9.86
C THR A 449 -23.75 -10.21 9.38
N ASN A 450 -24.42 -9.07 9.31
CA ASN A 450 -25.83 -8.98 8.90
C ASN A 450 -25.95 -8.91 7.37
N ARG A 451 -26.12 -10.04 6.72
CA ARG A 451 -26.33 -10.14 5.26
C ARG A 451 -27.83 -10.18 4.91
N THR A 452 -28.62 -9.29 5.51
CA THR A 452 -30.06 -9.20 5.24
C THR A 452 -30.39 -8.00 4.36
N LYS A 453 -31.51 -8.09 3.62
CA LYS A 453 -32.02 -7.00 2.78
C LYS A 453 -32.34 -5.72 3.58
N ASN A 454 -32.75 -5.87 4.85
CA ASN A 454 -33.18 -4.77 5.72
C ASN A 454 -32.00 -4.06 6.44
N ARG A 455 -30.78 -4.48 6.22
CA ARG A 455 -29.60 -3.79 6.73
C ARG A 455 -29.46 -2.41 6.08
N PRO A 456 -28.99 -1.35 6.81
CA PRO A 456 -28.60 -0.11 6.18
C PRO A 456 -27.68 -0.36 4.98
N LYS A 457 -27.95 0.25 3.83
CA LYS A 457 -27.16 0.01 2.60
C LYS A 457 -25.76 0.58 2.72
N TRP A 458 -25.61 1.68 3.46
CA TRP A 458 -24.41 2.49 3.50
C TRP A 458 -23.68 2.40 4.83
N ILE A 459 -22.37 2.42 4.75
CA ILE A 459 -21.46 2.68 5.86
C ILE A 459 -20.64 3.94 5.55
N LEU A 460 -20.63 4.87 6.50
CA LEU A 460 -19.81 6.08 6.44
C LEU A 460 -18.60 5.91 7.34
N ALA A 461 -17.42 6.18 6.81
CA ALA A 461 -16.17 5.95 7.51
C ALA A 461 -15.30 7.21 7.55
N VAL A 462 -14.66 7.45 8.70
CA VAL A 462 -13.71 8.54 8.93
C VAL A 462 -12.39 7.96 9.43
N GLY A 463 -11.26 8.52 8.96
CA GLY A 463 -9.94 8.23 9.52
C GLY A 463 -9.47 6.78 9.30
N LYS A 464 -8.96 6.14 10.35
CA LYS A 464 -8.28 4.83 10.32
C LYS A 464 -9.16 3.63 10.00
N ILE A 465 -10.48 3.77 9.94
CA ILE A 465 -11.39 2.68 9.53
C ILE A 465 -11.19 2.31 8.05
N SER A 466 -10.62 3.20 7.28
CA SER A 466 -10.12 2.85 5.95
C SER A 466 -9.04 1.74 5.99
N GLU A 467 -8.41 1.49 7.15
CA GLU A 467 -7.40 0.47 7.37
C GLU A 467 -7.98 -0.67 8.24
N GLY A 468 -8.05 -1.89 7.74
CA GLY A 468 -8.41 -3.07 8.56
C GLY A 468 -9.84 -3.61 8.44
N VAL A 469 -10.79 -2.91 7.80
CA VAL A 469 -12.16 -3.41 7.63
C VAL A 469 -12.26 -4.32 6.41
N ASP A 470 -12.51 -5.61 6.65
CA ASP A 470 -12.76 -6.61 5.60
C ASP A 470 -14.27 -6.85 5.45
N ILE A 471 -14.90 -6.18 4.49
CA ILE A 471 -16.31 -6.35 4.13
C ILE A 471 -16.39 -6.65 2.64
N LYS A 472 -16.54 -7.92 2.28
CA LYS A 472 -16.47 -8.38 0.89
C LYS A 472 -17.62 -7.93 0.02
N PHE A 473 -18.78 -7.62 0.58
CA PHE A 473 -19.99 -7.23 -0.16
C PHE A 473 -20.09 -5.71 -0.45
N LEU A 474 -19.08 -4.89 -0.10
CA LEU A 474 -19.04 -3.49 -0.52
C LEU A 474 -18.79 -3.41 -2.03
N ARG A 475 -19.65 -2.73 -2.76
CA ARG A 475 -19.65 -2.65 -4.22
C ARG A 475 -19.59 -1.22 -4.77
N VAL A 476 -20.09 -0.27 -4.01
CA VAL A 476 -20.10 1.15 -4.40
C VAL A 476 -19.32 1.95 -3.37
N GLY A 477 -18.35 2.73 -3.83
CA GLY A 477 -17.55 3.63 -3.01
C GLY A 477 -17.79 5.09 -3.39
N VAL A 478 -17.83 5.99 -2.41
CA VAL A 478 -17.90 7.44 -2.64
C VAL A 478 -16.79 8.12 -1.85
N TYR A 479 -15.95 8.89 -2.53
CA TYR A 479 -14.80 9.57 -1.94
C TYR A 479 -15.12 11.04 -1.65
N LEU A 480 -15.65 11.32 -0.45
CA LEU A 480 -16.00 12.65 0.03
C LEU A 480 -14.99 13.13 1.08
N THR A 481 -13.71 13.27 0.68
CA THR A 481 -12.64 13.79 1.54
C THR A 481 -11.65 14.62 0.72
N THR A 482 -11.06 15.63 1.34
CA THR A 482 -10.04 16.47 0.71
C THR A 482 -8.66 15.81 0.62
N ILE A 483 -8.51 14.62 1.19
CA ILE A 483 -7.23 13.91 1.24
C ILE A 483 -6.91 13.31 -0.12
N GLN A 484 -5.78 13.72 -0.72
CA GLN A 484 -5.29 13.25 -2.02
C GLN A 484 -4.13 12.26 -1.94
N ALA A 485 -3.77 11.79 -0.73
CA ALA A 485 -2.71 10.80 -0.61
C ALA A 485 -3.09 9.53 -1.39
N SER A 486 -2.32 9.22 -2.44
CA SER A 486 -2.48 8.02 -3.28
C SER A 486 -2.54 6.75 -2.44
N LEU A 487 -1.73 6.67 -1.40
CA LEU A 487 -1.74 5.63 -0.38
C LEU A 487 -3.15 5.40 0.19
N ARG A 488 -3.81 6.45 0.67
CA ARG A 488 -5.14 6.34 1.28
C ARG A 488 -6.20 6.00 0.25
N TRP A 489 -6.11 6.58 -0.94
CA TRP A 489 -7.01 6.28 -2.04
C TRP A 489 -6.94 4.80 -2.44
N THR A 490 -5.73 4.25 -2.63
CA THR A 490 -5.50 2.82 -2.96
C THR A 490 -6.04 1.89 -1.88
N GLN A 491 -5.84 2.23 -0.61
CA GLN A 491 -6.37 1.45 0.51
C GLN A 491 -7.90 1.42 0.54
N ILE A 492 -8.54 2.56 0.26
CA ILE A 492 -10.00 2.68 0.23
C ILE A 492 -10.57 1.95 -0.98
N LEU A 493 -9.99 2.15 -2.17
CA LEU A 493 -10.37 1.42 -3.37
C LEU A 493 -10.28 -0.09 -3.13
N GLY A 494 -9.20 -0.55 -2.52
CA GLY A 494 -9.03 -1.96 -2.17
C GLY A 494 -10.09 -2.53 -1.23
N ARG A 495 -10.91 -1.71 -0.56
CA ARG A 495 -12.04 -2.19 0.28
C ARG A 495 -13.22 -2.64 -0.57
N ILE A 496 -13.50 -1.94 -1.66
CA ILE A 496 -14.63 -2.27 -2.53
C ILE A 496 -14.25 -3.29 -3.62
N LEU A 497 -12.95 -3.53 -3.84
CA LEU A 497 -12.45 -4.47 -4.86
C LEU A 497 -12.35 -5.92 -4.38
N ARG A 498 -12.71 -6.23 -3.14
CA ARG A 498 -12.64 -7.58 -2.58
C ARG A 498 -13.72 -8.49 -3.16
N THR A 499 -13.30 -9.64 -3.68
CA THR A 499 -14.20 -10.62 -4.29
C THR A 499 -14.94 -11.46 -3.25
N GLU A 500 -16.15 -11.90 -3.59
CA GLU A 500 -16.93 -12.93 -2.90
C GLU A 500 -16.85 -14.22 -3.70
N SER A 501 -16.46 -15.32 -3.05
CA SER A 501 -16.32 -16.63 -3.69
C SER A 501 -17.66 -17.23 -4.16
N GLU A 502 -18.75 -16.70 -3.65
CA GLU A 502 -20.11 -17.16 -3.96
C GLU A 502 -20.65 -16.59 -5.28
N LEU A 503 -19.98 -15.57 -5.84
CA LEU A 503 -20.39 -14.88 -7.07
C LEU A 503 -19.34 -15.08 -8.17
N SER A 504 -19.79 -15.19 -9.43
CA SER A 504 -18.87 -15.16 -10.57
C SER A 504 -18.22 -13.79 -10.72
N HIS A 505 -17.02 -13.73 -11.31
CA HIS A 505 -16.23 -12.50 -11.38
C HIS A 505 -16.95 -11.37 -12.14
N ASP A 506 -17.57 -11.70 -13.27
CA ASP A 506 -18.34 -10.81 -14.14
C ASP A 506 -19.58 -10.17 -13.45
N MET A 507 -20.09 -10.83 -12.39
CA MET A 507 -21.20 -10.31 -11.59
C MET A 507 -20.75 -9.39 -10.42
N GLN A 508 -19.47 -9.13 -10.30
CA GLN A 508 -18.90 -8.46 -9.12
C GLN A 508 -18.32 -7.07 -9.38
N THR A 509 -18.57 -6.43 -10.51
CA THR A 509 -18.05 -5.09 -10.81
C THR A 509 -18.30 -4.10 -9.67
N ALA A 510 -17.27 -3.38 -9.24
CA ALA A 510 -17.36 -2.31 -8.27
C ALA A 510 -17.45 -0.94 -8.95
N TYR A 511 -18.02 0.03 -8.26
CA TYR A 511 -18.19 1.39 -8.74
C TYR A 511 -17.60 2.36 -7.73
N PHE A 512 -16.75 3.30 -8.18
CA PHE A 512 -16.08 4.24 -7.30
C PHE A 512 -16.29 5.67 -7.76
N TYR A 513 -16.98 6.46 -6.95
CA TYR A 513 -17.35 7.84 -7.22
C TYR A 513 -16.35 8.78 -6.55
N GLN A 514 -15.75 9.67 -7.32
CA GLN A 514 -14.81 10.67 -6.84
C GLN A 514 -14.93 11.98 -7.62
N TYR A 515 -14.44 13.08 -7.05
CA TYR A 515 -14.33 14.34 -7.79
C TYR A 515 -13.15 14.29 -8.77
N GLU A 516 -13.32 14.97 -9.88
CA GLU A 516 -12.26 15.19 -10.86
C GLU A 516 -11.46 16.42 -10.41
N ASP A 517 -10.19 16.25 -10.12
CA ASP A 517 -9.33 17.33 -9.66
C ASP A 517 -8.12 17.45 -10.58
N GLY A 518 -8.36 18.02 -11.78
CA GLY A 518 -7.29 18.41 -12.70
C GLY A 518 -6.20 17.35 -12.91
N ILE A 519 -6.57 16.07 -12.85
CA ILE A 519 -5.65 14.99 -13.17
C ILE A 519 -5.43 15.09 -14.66
N ASP A 520 -4.24 15.51 -15.07
CA ASP A 520 -3.83 15.51 -16.46
C ASP A 520 -4.04 14.11 -17.03
N LEU A 521 -5.08 13.96 -17.83
CA LEU A 521 -5.30 12.76 -18.60
C LEU A 521 -4.18 12.70 -19.63
N VAL A 522 -3.32 11.69 -19.56
CA VAL A 522 -2.28 11.51 -20.58
C VAL A 522 -2.96 10.95 -21.82
N GLU A 523 -2.90 11.72 -22.90
CA GLU A 523 -3.28 11.26 -24.22
C GLU A 523 -2.25 10.24 -24.71
N ASP A 524 -2.73 9.16 -25.32
CA ASP A 524 -1.87 8.22 -26.04
C ASP A 524 -1.31 8.88 -27.33
N GLU A 525 -0.40 8.21 -28.02
CA GLU A 525 0.22 8.70 -29.26
C GLU A 525 -0.81 9.03 -30.38
N ASN A 526 -2.07 8.63 -30.19
CA ASN A 526 -3.18 8.87 -31.13
C ASN A 526 -4.19 9.92 -30.62
N GLY A 527 -3.92 10.60 -29.51
CA GLY A 527 -4.79 11.61 -28.92
C GLY A 527 -5.99 11.02 -28.16
N ASN A 528 -6.00 9.70 -27.85
CA ASN A 528 -7.05 9.10 -27.04
C ASN A 528 -6.65 9.15 -25.57
N LEU A 529 -7.60 9.51 -24.73
CA LEU A 529 -7.44 9.45 -23.29
C LEU A 529 -7.40 7.98 -22.86
N SER A 530 -6.22 7.50 -22.49
CA SER A 530 -6.05 6.11 -22.06
C SER A 530 -6.58 5.92 -20.63
N PRO A 531 -7.43 4.90 -20.39
CA PRO A 531 -7.82 4.50 -19.04
C PRO A 531 -6.63 4.15 -18.14
N GLU A 532 -5.52 3.71 -18.72
CA GLU A 532 -4.26 3.43 -18.05
C GLU A 532 -3.66 4.67 -17.40
N SER A 533 -3.90 5.86 -17.99
CA SER A 533 -3.28 7.09 -17.54
C SER A 533 -3.77 7.55 -16.16
N VAL A 534 -5.01 7.29 -15.78
CA VAL A 534 -5.57 7.83 -14.53
C VAL A 534 -5.16 6.96 -13.32
N ASN A 535 -5.15 5.65 -13.44
CA ASN A 535 -4.82 4.77 -12.31
C ASN A 535 -3.35 4.35 -12.29
N ILE A 536 -2.75 4.09 -13.42
CA ILE A 536 -1.31 3.86 -13.53
C ILE A 536 -0.58 5.16 -13.20
N LYS A 537 -1.15 6.32 -13.52
CA LYS A 537 -0.58 7.60 -13.15
C LYS A 537 -0.76 7.90 -11.68
N LEU A 538 -1.93 7.68 -11.06
CA LEU A 538 -2.10 7.75 -9.61
C LEU A 538 -1.29 6.68 -8.87
N PHE A 539 -1.07 5.53 -9.46
CA PHE A 539 -0.30 4.44 -8.89
C PHE A 539 1.18 4.48 -9.34
N ALA A 540 1.48 4.84 -10.57
CA ALA A 540 2.85 5.05 -11.06
C ALA A 540 3.36 6.46 -10.76
N GLU A 541 2.54 7.46 -10.53
CA GLU A 541 2.94 8.74 -9.94
C GLU A 541 3.13 8.62 -8.44
N SER A 542 2.41 7.77 -7.73
CA SER A 542 2.86 7.37 -6.40
C SER A 542 4.22 6.67 -6.45
N LEU A 543 4.56 5.98 -7.52
CA LEU A 543 5.86 5.33 -7.73
C LEU A 543 6.89 6.25 -8.42
N MET A 544 6.48 7.16 -9.32
CA MET A 544 7.34 8.09 -10.06
C MET A 544 7.43 9.48 -9.42
N ASP A 545 6.39 9.96 -8.76
CA ASP A 545 6.44 11.13 -7.87
C ASP A 545 7.28 10.89 -6.62
N GLU A 546 7.63 9.64 -6.34
CA GLU A 546 8.68 9.35 -5.40
C GLU A 546 10.01 9.93 -5.84
N LYS A 547 10.29 9.99 -7.12
CA LYS A 547 11.47 10.68 -7.63
C LYS A 547 11.41 12.17 -7.31
N ALA A 548 10.29 12.83 -7.57
CA ALA A 548 10.07 14.24 -7.24
C ALA A 548 9.82 14.46 -5.74
N GLN A 549 9.16 13.53 -5.05
CA GLN A 549 8.87 13.60 -3.62
C GLN A 549 10.11 13.38 -2.76
N PHE A 550 11.07 12.56 -3.18
CA PHE A 550 12.34 12.36 -2.47
C PHE A 550 13.35 13.48 -2.75
N GLU A 551 13.36 14.07 -3.93
CA GLU A 551 14.18 15.27 -4.20
C GLU A 551 13.79 16.44 -3.30
N SER A 552 12.51 16.56 -2.92
CA SER A 552 12.04 17.61 -2.01
C SER A 552 12.23 17.30 -0.50
N VAL A 553 12.61 16.07 -0.10
CA VAL A 553 13.01 15.74 1.29
C VAL A 553 14.35 16.39 1.65
N ILE A 554 15.26 16.44 0.69
CA ILE A 554 16.57 17.12 0.89
C ILE A 554 16.38 18.60 1.16
N ASP A 555 15.41 19.25 0.50
CA ASP A 555 15.08 20.65 0.75
C ASP A 555 14.35 20.90 2.08
N SER A 556 13.62 19.90 2.62
CA SER A 556 12.95 20.04 3.92
C SER A 556 13.90 19.80 5.11
N GLU A 557 14.94 18.97 4.96
CA GLU A 557 15.99 18.82 6.00
C GLU A 557 16.75 20.12 6.27
N ASN A 558 16.80 21.02 5.28
CA ASN A 558 17.37 22.37 5.46
C ASN A 558 16.39 23.40 6.07
N ARG A 559 15.11 23.04 6.31
CA ARG A 559 14.09 23.95 6.85
C ARG A 559 13.70 23.69 8.31
N ASP A 560 14.14 22.61 8.92
CA ASP A 560 14.02 22.39 10.38
C ASP A 560 15.14 23.15 11.13
N ARG A 561 15.28 24.46 10.83
CA ARG A 561 15.96 25.38 11.72
C ARG A 561 15.00 25.74 12.84
N GLU A 562 15.50 25.64 14.07
CA GLU A 562 14.84 25.98 15.32
C GLU A 562 13.95 27.23 15.22
N PRO A 563 12.79 27.25 15.90
CA PRO A 563 12.00 28.47 16.00
C PRO A 563 12.82 29.49 16.74
N THR A 564 13.29 30.51 16.01
CA THR A 564 13.81 31.72 16.63
C THR A 564 12.69 32.35 17.45
N GLU A 565 12.89 32.44 18.75
CA GLU A 565 12.04 33.19 19.67
C GLU A 565 11.90 34.63 19.18
N GLY A 566 10.67 35.15 19.22
CA GLY A 566 10.40 36.59 19.20
C GLY A 566 10.00 37.18 17.86
N GLY A 567 8.79 36.92 17.47
CA GLY A 567 8.01 37.68 16.49
C GLY A 567 6.54 37.40 16.68
N THR A 568 5.78 38.37 17.13
CA THR A 568 4.31 38.36 17.06
C THR A 568 3.93 38.14 15.62
N ARG A 569 3.63 36.88 15.23
CA ARG A 569 3.02 36.57 13.93
C ARG A 569 1.61 37.09 13.97
N ASP A 570 1.32 38.12 13.20
CA ASP A 570 -0.03 38.55 12.89
C ASP A 570 -0.81 37.32 12.38
N VAL A 571 -1.79 36.86 13.14
CA VAL A 571 -2.63 35.71 12.75
C VAL A 571 -3.61 36.20 11.69
N ILE A 572 -3.29 35.96 10.42
CA ILE A 572 -4.26 36.17 9.34
C ILE A 572 -5.18 34.94 9.32
N SER A 573 -6.45 35.13 9.70
CA SER A 573 -7.46 34.10 9.53
C SER A 573 -7.98 34.12 8.09
N ILE A 574 -8.07 32.94 7.47
CA ILE A 574 -8.66 32.76 6.14
C ILE A 574 -9.97 32.00 6.32
N THR A 575 -11.07 32.66 5.98
CA THR A 575 -12.39 32.01 5.93
C THR A 575 -12.81 31.86 4.47
N THR A 576 -13.55 30.79 4.18
CA THR A 576 -14.02 30.49 2.83
C THR A 576 -15.52 30.25 2.85
N GLU A 577 -16.21 30.77 1.85
CA GLU A 577 -17.64 30.59 1.68
C GLU A 577 -17.91 30.04 0.27
N THR A 578 -18.45 28.84 0.19
CA THR A 578 -18.85 28.22 -1.09
C THR A 578 -20.21 28.76 -1.51
N HIS A 579 -20.29 29.27 -2.75
CA HIS A 579 -21.52 29.79 -3.32
C HIS A 579 -22.27 28.72 -4.10
N SER A 580 -21.56 27.97 -4.94
CA SER A 580 -22.12 26.83 -5.68
C SER A 580 -21.06 25.79 -5.99
N ALA A 581 -21.50 24.55 -6.12
CA ALA A 581 -20.75 23.45 -6.71
C ALA A 581 -21.72 22.56 -7.46
N SER A 582 -21.54 22.45 -8.78
CA SER A 582 -22.35 21.63 -9.67
C SER A 582 -21.58 20.36 -10.05
N GLY A 583 -22.27 19.27 -10.41
CA GLY A 583 -21.63 18.02 -10.76
C GLY A 583 -22.12 17.45 -12.09
N LYS A 584 -21.18 16.92 -12.88
CA LYS A 584 -21.41 16.14 -14.10
C LYS A 584 -20.53 14.90 -14.07
N GLU A 585 -21.10 13.75 -14.42
CA GLU A 585 -20.41 12.46 -14.40
C GLU A 585 -19.61 12.20 -15.67
N THR A 586 -18.40 11.68 -15.53
CA THR A 586 -17.57 11.06 -16.57
C THR A 586 -17.16 9.65 -16.14
N HIS A 587 -16.98 8.72 -17.08
CA HIS A 587 -16.76 7.31 -16.77
C HIS A 587 -15.39 6.83 -17.22
N HIS A 588 -14.72 6.05 -16.36
CA HIS A 588 -13.53 5.29 -16.71
C HIS A 588 -13.74 3.83 -16.28
N ILE A 589 -13.60 2.90 -17.21
CA ILE A 589 -13.82 1.46 -16.98
C ILE A 589 -12.46 0.76 -16.92
N TYR A 590 -12.21 0.03 -15.85
CA TYR A 590 -11.03 -0.82 -15.68
C TYR A 590 -11.49 -2.26 -15.51
N ASP A 591 -11.25 -3.08 -16.53
CA ASP A 591 -11.50 -4.50 -16.52
C ASP A 591 -10.20 -5.27 -16.80
N GLY A 592 -10.11 -6.51 -16.31
CA GLY A 592 -8.92 -7.34 -16.46
C GLY A 592 -8.65 -7.79 -17.89
N GLN A 593 -9.59 -7.65 -18.82
CA GLN A 593 -9.46 -8.09 -20.21
C GLN A 593 -8.78 -7.02 -21.10
N ARG A 594 -8.74 -5.77 -20.68
CA ARG A 594 -8.17 -4.64 -21.44
C ARG A 594 -6.75 -4.26 -21.04
N ILE A 595 -6.13 -5.01 -20.12
CA ILE A 595 -4.75 -4.77 -19.65
C ILE A 595 -3.83 -5.84 -20.28
N GLU A 596 -3.75 -5.91 -21.61
CA GLU A 596 -2.73 -6.68 -22.31
C GLU A 596 -1.41 -5.91 -22.51
#